data_a41f07e713cc0639c1a1ae5f88ae67c5
#
_entry.id   a41f07e713cc0639c1a1ae5f88ae67c5
#
_cell.length_a   1.000
_cell.length_b   1.000
_cell.length_c   1.000
_cell.angle_alpha   90.00
_cell.angle_beta   90.00
_cell.angle_gamma   90.00
#
_symmetry.space_group_name_H-M   'P 1'
#
loop_
_entity.id
_entity.type
_entity.pdbx_description
1 polymer ?
#
loop_
_entity_poly.entity_id
_entity_poly.type
_entity_poly.pdbx_seq_one_letter_code
_entity_poly.pdbx_strand_id
1 'polypeptide(L)'
;WASVMGSLMRILLTGSSGQVGGALRPLLKEGGMVIAPSRGAFDLSKPESLAEALDRFKPDLIINPAAYTAVDRAEDERELALLVNAKAPAAIAEWSTRHRVPLIHFSTDYVFDGSGDKPWREDSPTGPLSVYGASKLAGDLAIQAAGGPHLIARTSWVYDAGGANFLRTIMRLAGERKELRIVADQTGAPTTANTIADAVSRIVLSNASDLSALLARHGGVVNLACAGETSWHGFATAIVGGLKSRGVRLAVETVTPVATADFPTKARRPGNSRLDLSQLRERFGWTPPTWQDALSTELDSLVTRQGEQAVPAMRA
;
A
#
# COMPACT_ATOMS: atom_id res chain seq x y z
N TRP A 1 21.85 11.30 -38.54
CA TRP A 1 21.59 11.19 -37.10
C TRP A 1 20.08 11.08 -36.88
N ALA A 2 19.51 9.87 -37.09
CA ALA A 2 18.15 9.57 -36.67
C ALA A 2 18.20 9.25 -35.16
N SER A 3 17.73 10.19 -34.33
CA SER A 3 17.47 9.97 -32.93
C SER A 3 16.48 8.80 -32.81
N VAL A 4 16.92 7.68 -32.25
CA VAL A 4 16.04 6.61 -31.81
C VAL A 4 15.23 7.18 -30.63
N MET A 5 14.10 7.79 -30.91
CA MET A 5 13.10 8.09 -29.91
C MET A 5 12.54 6.73 -29.49
N GLY A 6 13.13 6.12 -28.46
CA GLY A 6 12.53 4.97 -27.80
C GLY A 6 11.10 5.35 -27.41
N SER A 7 10.13 4.51 -27.73
CA SER A 7 8.75 4.76 -27.35
C SER A 7 8.69 4.86 -25.81
N LEU A 8 8.06 5.89 -25.28
CA LEU A 8 7.84 6.07 -23.85
C LEU A 8 7.14 4.82 -23.29
N MET A 9 7.69 4.26 -22.22
CA MET A 9 7.10 3.11 -21.53
C MET A 9 5.64 3.42 -21.12
N ARG A 10 4.72 2.56 -21.50
CA ARG A 10 3.29 2.66 -21.19
C ARG A 10 3.01 1.95 -19.88
N ILE A 11 2.75 2.69 -18.81
CA ILE A 11 2.55 2.16 -17.45
C ILE A 11 1.05 2.18 -17.15
N LEU A 12 0.42 1.01 -17.05
CA LEU A 12 -0.94 0.91 -16.55
C LEU A 12 -0.92 0.95 -15.03
N LEU A 13 -1.52 1.97 -14.43
CA LEU A 13 -1.63 2.16 -12.98
C LEU A 13 -3.10 2.08 -12.57
N THR A 14 -3.49 1.01 -11.90
CA THR A 14 -4.82 0.90 -11.31
C THR A 14 -4.90 1.69 -10.00
N GLY A 15 -6.10 1.93 -9.48
CA GLY A 15 -6.28 2.56 -8.16
C GLY A 15 -5.55 3.90 -7.97
N SER A 16 -5.38 4.67 -9.04
CA SER A 16 -4.66 5.95 -9.03
C SER A 16 -5.30 7.05 -8.15
N SER A 17 -6.53 6.84 -7.70
CA SER A 17 -7.23 7.70 -6.74
C SER A 17 -7.04 7.25 -5.28
N GLY A 18 -6.49 6.07 -5.04
CA GLY A 18 -6.14 5.56 -3.71
C GLY A 18 -4.81 6.09 -3.21
N GLN A 19 -4.46 5.76 -1.95
CA GLN A 19 -3.23 6.26 -1.29
C GLN A 19 -1.97 5.88 -2.08
N VAL A 20 -1.72 4.60 -2.28
CA VAL A 20 -0.52 4.11 -2.98
C VAL A 20 -0.50 4.53 -4.44
N GLY A 21 -1.61 4.34 -5.17
CA GLY A 21 -1.69 4.74 -6.58
C GLY A 21 -1.57 6.25 -6.79
N GLY A 22 -2.13 7.05 -5.88
CA GLY A 22 -2.01 8.51 -5.87
C GLY A 22 -0.57 8.98 -5.67
N ALA A 23 0.16 8.36 -4.74
CA ALA A 23 1.57 8.64 -4.49
C ALA A 23 2.49 8.19 -5.64
N LEU A 24 2.20 7.04 -6.26
CA LEU A 24 2.97 6.52 -7.40
C LEU A 24 2.82 7.36 -8.67
N ARG A 25 1.60 7.84 -8.94
CA ARG A 25 1.27 8.49 -10.21
C ARG A 25 2.20 9.63 -10.63
N PRO A 26 2.53 10.62 -9.76
CA PRO A 26 3.44 11.69 -10.14
C PRO A 26 4.86 11.18 -10.44
N LEU A 27 5.39 10.24 -9.64
CA LEU A 27 6.74 9.71 -9.79
C LEU A 27 6.90 8.90 -11.09
N LEU A 28 5.92 8.09 -11.44
CA LEU A 28 5.97 7.26 -12.65
C LEU A 28 5.90 8.07 -13.95
N LYS A 29 5.35 9.29 -13.92
CA LYS A 29 5.34 10.18 -15.09
C LYS A 29 6.73 10.62 -15.54
N GLU A 30 7.74 10.54 -14.67
CA GLU A 30 9.13 10.83 -15.00
C GLU A 30 9.73 9.77 -15.94
N GLY A 31 9.20 8.53 -15.92
CA GLY A 31 9.74 7.40 -16.69
C GLY A 31 8.87 6.95 -17.86
N GLY A 32 7.65 7.49 -18.02
CA GLY A 32 6.77 7.00 -19.08
C GLY A 32 5.40 7.64 -19.13
N MET A 33 4.57 7.09 -20.00
CA MET A 33 3.16 7.46 -20.14
C MET A 33 2.31 6.66 -19.15
N VAL A 34 1.81 7.32 -18.10
CA VAL A 34 0.96 6.68 -17.10
C VAL A 34 -0.49 6.63 -17.60
N ILE A 35 -0.99 5.42 -17.84
CA ILE A 35 -2.38 5.11 -18.15
C ILE A 35 -3.07 4.78 -16.82
N ALA A 36 -3.95 5.67 -16.37
CA ALA A 36 -4.68 5.52 -15.11
C ALA A 36 -6.19 5.43 -15.41
N PRO A 37 -6.70 4.24 -15.75
CA PRO A 37 -8.10 4.09 -16.13
C PRO A 37 -9.03 4.35 -14.94
N SER A 38 -10.22 4.88 -15.25
CA SER A 38 -11.30 4.95 -14.27
C SER A 38 -11.82 3.54 -13.94
N ARG A 39 -12.54 3.39 -12.82
CA ARG A 39 -13.17 2.11 -12.47
C ARG A 39 -14.09 1.58 -13.58
N GLY A 40 -14.82 2.46 -14.28
CA GLY A 40 -15.68 2.03 -15.38
C GLY A 40 -14.93 1.48 -16.59
N ALA A 41 -13.67 1.89 -16.80
CA ALA A 41 -12.85 1.43 -17.92
C ALA A 41 -11.97 0.20 -17.55
N PHE A 42 -11.74 -0.05 -16.25
CA PHE A 42 -10.96 -1.16 -15.72
C PHE A 42 -11.51 -1.58 -14.37
N ASP A 43 -12.58 -2.39 -14.37
CA ASP A 43 -13.32 -2.78 -13.17
C ASP A 43 -12.84 -4.14 -12.64
N LEU A 44 -12.12 -4.12 -11.51
CA LEU A 44 -11.62 -5.35 -10.89
C LEU A 44 -12.74 -6.26 -10.34
N SER A 45 -13.97 -5.78 -10.23
CA SER A 45 -15.12 -6.62 -9.88
C SER A 45 -15.65 -7.44 -11.05
N LYS A 46 -15.07 -7.24 -12.26
CA LYS A 46 -15.40 -7.91 -13.52
C LYS A 46 -14.16 -8.51 -14.17
N PRO A 47 -13.55 -9.53 -13.55
CA PRO A 47 -12.28 -10.11 -14.02
C PRO A 47 -12.29 -10.55 -15.48
N GLU A 48 -13.44 -11.00 -16.00
CA GLU A 48 -13.64 -11.45 -17.37
C GLU A 48 -13.43 -10.36 -18.41
N SER A 49 -13.58 -9.09 -18.05
CA SER A 49 -13.41 -7.94 -18.96
C SER A 49 -11.98 -7.38 -19.01
N LEU A 50 -11.10 -7.81 -18.08
CA LEU A 50 -9.80 -7.19 -17.90
C LEU A 50 -8.83 -7.48 -19.05
N ALA A 51 -8.86 -8.69 -19.62
CA ALA A 51 -7.99 -9.06 -20.72
C ALA A 51 -8.24 -8.16 -21.95
N GLU A 52 -9.50 -7.95 -22.33
CA GLU A 52 -9.86 -7.06 -23.44
C GLU A 52 -9.44 -5.60 -23.16
N ALA A 53 -9.61 -5.13 -21.93
CA ALA A 53 -9.16 -3.80 -21.55
C ALA A 53 -7.63 -3.66 -21.65
N LEU A 54 -6.87 -4.67 -21.23
CA LEU A 54 -5.41 -4.71 -21.36
C LEU A 54 -4.97 -4.72 -22.83
N ASP A 55 -5.66 -5.46 -23.71
CA ASP A 55 -5.40 -5.45 -25.15
C ASP A 55 -5.61 -4.06 -25.78
N ARG A 56 -6.57 -3.30 -25.29
CA ARG A 56 -6.80 -1.90 -25.72
C ARG A 56 -5.72 -0.95 -25.18
N PHE A 57 -5.34 -1.08 -23.91
CA PHE A 57 -4.36 -0.20 -23.28
C PHE A 57 -2.92 -0.51 -23.71
N LYS A 58 -2.61 -1.73 -24.06
CA LYS A 58 -1.28 -2.21 -24.50
C LYS A 58 -0.16 -1.69 -23.57
N PRO A 59 -0.21 -2.01 -22.27
CA PRO A 59 0.83 -1.56 -21.35
C PRO A 59 2.13 -2.32 -21.54
N ASP A 60 3.25 -1.64 -21.27
CA ASP A 60 4.59 -2.24 -21.16
C ASP A 60 4.91 -2.64 -19.69
N LEU A 61 4.15 -2.10 -18.74
CA LEU A 61 4.21 -2.39 -17.31
C LEU A 61 2.82 -2.25 -16.70
N ILE A 62 2.45 -3.18 -15.83
CA ILE A 62 1.22 -3.10 -15.02
C ILE A 62 1.59 -2.92 -13.56
N ILE A 63 1.05 -1.87 -12.91
CA ILE A 63 1.16 -1.63 -11.46
C ILE A 63 -0.25 -1.63 -10.89
N ASN A 64 -0.54 -2.59 -10.01
CA ASN A 64 -1.88 -2.85 -9.50
C ASN A 64 -1.99 -2.63 -7.97
N PRO A 65 -2.06 -1.38 -7.48
CA PRO A 65 -2.37 -1.09 -6.08
C PRO A 65 -3.88 -1.12 -5.76
N ALA A 66 -4.75 -1.22 -6.75
CA ALA A 66 -6.18 -1.31 -6.51
C ALA A 66 -6.55 -2.61 -5.80
N ALA A 67 -7.34 -2.51 -4.75
CA ALA A 67 -7.79 -3.65 -3.95
C ALA A 67 -9.11 -3.34 -3.22
N TYR A 68 -9.81 -4.37 -2.80
CA TYR A 68 -10.85 -4.29 -1.79
C TYR A 68 -10.18 -4.26 -0.40
N THR A 69 -10.19 -3.11 0.28
CA THR A 69 -9.43 -2.88 1.53
C THR A 69 -10.30 -2.67 2.77
N ALA A 70 -11.63 -2.75 2.64
CA ALA A 70 -12.53 -2.61 3.76
C ALA A 70 -12.57 -3.91 4.59
N VAL A 71 -11.58 -4.09 5.47
CA VAL A 71 -11.29 -5.34 6.20
C VAL A 71 -12.52 -5.92 6.90
N ASP A 72 -13.25 -5.10 7.67
CA ASP A 72 -14.44 -5.56 8.41
C ASP A 72 -15.63 -5.85 7.48
N ARG A 73 -15.81 -5.06 6.42
CA ARG A 73 -16.87 -5.30 5.43
C ARG A 73 -16.59 -6.53 4.55
N ALA A 74 -15.35 -6.91 4.38
CA ALA A 74 -14.99 -8.11 3.64
C ALA A 74 -15.61 -9.38 4.25
N GLU A 75 -15.85 -9.38 5.57
CA GLU A 75 -16.52 -10.52 6.25
C GLU A 75 -17.96 -10.72 5.75
N ASP A 76 -18.65 -9.65 5.32
CA ASP A 76 -19.97 -9.69 4.69
C ASP A 76 -19.93 -9.77 3.17
N GLU A 77 -18.93 -9.14 2.54
CA GLU A 77 -18.82 -8.98 1.10
C GLU A 77 -17.75 -9.91 0.52
N ARG A 78 -17.71 -11.16 0.99
CA ARG A 78 -16.71 -12.20 0.65
C ARG A 78 -16.51 -12.35 -0.85
N GLU A 79 -17.60 -12.43 -1.59
CA GLU A 79 -17.55 -12.64 -3.04
C GLU A 79 -16.88 -11.45 -3.74
N LEU A 80 -17.24 -10.22 -3.38
CA LEU A 80 -16.64 -9.01 -3.92
C LEU A 80 -15.16 -8.92 -3.55
N ALA A 81 -14.79 -9.24 -2.31
CA ALA A 81 -13.40 -9.27 -1.88
C ALA A 81 -12.58 -10.28 -2.71
N LEU A 82 -13.12 -11.48 -2.97
CA LEU A 82 -12.46 -12.48 -3.82
C LEU A 82 -12.40 -12.07 -5.29
N LEU A 83 -13.44 -11.45 -5.85
CA LEU A 83 -13.40 -10.93 -7.23
C LEU A 83 -12.27 -9.93 -7.38
N VAL A 84 -12.20 -8.92 -6.52
CA VAL A 84 -11.27 -7.80 -6.63
C VAL A 84 -9.84 -8.18 -6.23
N ASN A 85 -9.68 -8.98 -5.15
CA ASN A 85 -8.37 -9.27 -4.57
C ASN A 85 -7.73 -10.57 -5.08
N ALA A 86 -8.49 -11.47 -5.69
CA ALA A 86 -7.97 -12.74 -6.17
C ALA A 86 -8.21 -12.95 -7.67
N LYS A 87 -9.46 -12.96 -8.13
CA LYS A 87 -9.78 -13.26 -9.53
C LYS A 87 -9.29 -12.20 -10.51
N ALA A 88 -9.39 -10.91 -10.15
CA ALA A 88 -8.86 -9.85 -10.99
C ALA A 88 -7.32 -9.88 -11.09
N PRO A 89 -6.56 -9.99 -9.99
CA PRO A 89 -5.11 -10.21 -10.07
C PRO A 89 -4.72 -11.46 -10.86
N ALA A 90 -5.48 -12.57 -10.75
CA ALA A 90 -5.25 -13.76 -11.57
C ALA A 90 -5.39 -13.46 -13.07
N ALA A 91 -6.49 -12.83 -13.50
CA ALA A 91 -6.72 -12.47 -14.90
C ALA A 91 -5.65 -11.50 -15.42
N ILE A 92 -5.23 -10.53 -14.61
CA ILE A 92 -4.13 -9.61 -14.95
C ILE A 92 -2.82 -10.38 -15.11
N ALA A 93 -2.49 -11.29 -14.20
CA ALA A 93 -1.26 -12.07 -14.23
C ALA A 93 -1.20 -13.04 -15.42
N GLU A 94 -2.30 -13.69 -15.74
CA GLU A 94 -2.41 -14.55 -16.93
C GLU A 94 -2.17 -13.77 -18.22
N TRP A 95 -2.78 -12.59 -18.35
CA TRP A 95 -2.54 -11.71 -19.49
C TRP A 95 -1.09 -11.22 -19.55
N SER A 96 -0.56 -10.76 -18.40
CA SER A 96 0.81 -10.28 -18.21
C SER A 96 1.83 -11.34 -18.66
N THR A 97 1.67 -12.59 -18.20
CA THR A 97 2.55 -13.71 -18.57
C THR A 97 2.50 -14.00 -20.06
N ARG A 98 1.31 -14.06 -20.63
CA ARG A 98 1.11 -14.34 -22.08
C ARG A 98 1.77 -13.28 -22.96
N HIS A 99 1.75 -12.02 -22.53
CA HIS A 99 2.29 -10.89 -23.29
C HIS A 99 3.72 -10.52 -22.84
N ARG A 100 4.30 -11.21 -21.85
CA ARG A 100 5.62 -10.93 -21.24
C ARG A 100 5.73 -9.51 -20.68
N VAL A 101 4.64 -8.96 -20.21
CA VAL A 101 4.56 -7.64 -19.56
C VAL A 101 4.79 -7.82 -18.05
N PRO A 102 5.73 -7.11 -17.41
CA PRO A 102 5.94 -7.22 -15.97
C PRO A 102 4.74 -6.70 -15.17
N LEU A 103 4.48 -7.35 -14.02
CA LEU A 103 3.40 -7.02 -13.09
C LEU A 103 3.95 -6.67 -11.71
N ILE A 104 3.61 -5.51 -11.18
CA ILE A 104 3.82 -5.15 -9.78
C ILE A 104 2.46 -5.13 -9.06
N HIS A 105 2.32 -5.93 -8.02
CA HIS A 105 1.11 -6.07 -7.23
C HIS A 105 1.37 -5.78 -5.76
N PHE A 106 0.37 -5.28 -5.04
CA PHE A 106 0.49 -4.98 -3.62
C PHE A 106 -0.34 -5.97 -2.79
N SER A 107 0.28 -6.54 -1.79
CA SER A 107 -0.31 -7.46 -0.83
C SER A 107 -0.22 -6.90 0.59
N THR A 108 -0.38 -7.72 1.60
CA THR A 108 -0.57 -7.32 2.99
C THR A 108 0.05 -8.31 3.96
N ASP A 109 0.41 -7.82 5.15
CA ASP A 109 0.75 -8.60 6.33
C ASP A 109 -0.40 -9.49 6.83
N TYR A 110 -1.65 -9.19 6.48
CA TYR A 110 -2.83 -10.00 6.82
C TYR A 110 -2.85 -11.39 6.17
N VAL A 111 -1.88 -11.73 5.32
CA VAL A 111 -1.69 -13.09 4.81
C VAL A 111 -1.12 -14.03 5.88
N PHE A 112 -0.57 -13.50 6.97
CA PHE A 112 -0.03 -14.26 8.09
C PHE A 112 -1.06 -14.41 9.22
N ASP A 113 -0.84 -15.37 10.12
CA ASP A 113 -1.71 -15.62 11.25
C ASP A 113 -1.53 -14.65 12.44
N GLY A 114 -0.52 -13.79 12.36
CA GLY A 114 -0.24 -12.77 13.38
C GLY A 114 0.28 -13.31 14.70
N SER A 115 0.72 -14.57 14.76
CA SER A 115 1.30 -15.19 15.94
C SER A 115 2.78 -14.80 16.12
N GLY A 116 3.34 -15.11 17.30
CA GLY A 116 4.75 -14.89 17.60
C GLY A 116 5.14 -13.42 17.73
N ASP A 117 6.44 -13.21 17.84
CA ASP A 117 7.05 -11.89 18.13
C ASP A 117 8.18 -11.51 17.15
N LYS A 118 8.46 -12.35 16.16
CA LYS A 118 9.47 -12.09 15.13
C LYS A 118 8.85 -11.49 13.87
N PRO A 119 9.58 -10.65 13.13
CA PRO A 119 9.15 -10.19 11.82
C PRO A 119 8.93 -11.35 10.85
N TRP A 120 7.83 -11.28 10.10
CA TRP A 120 7.48 -12.24 9.06
C TRP A 120 8.38 -12.09 7.84
N ARG A 121 8.99 -13.20 7.45
CA ARG A 121 9.75 -13.30 6.20
C ARG A 121 8.81 -13.62 5.05
N GLU A 122 9.26 -13.40 3.82
CA GLU A 122 8.48 -13.69 2.61
C GLU A 122 8.11 -15.17 2.47
N ASP A 123 8.98 -16.06 2.97
CA ASP A 123 8.84 -17.52 2.97
C ASP A 123 8.16 -18.08 4.25
N SER A 124 7.78 -17.23 5.18
CA SER A 124 7.05 -17.66 6.39
C SER A 124 5.71 -18.29 6.02
N PRO A 125 5.26 -19.31 6.78
CA PRO A 125 3.94 -19.92 6.57
C PRO A 125 2.82 -18.88 6.64
N THR A 126 1.92 -18.91 5.67
CA THR A 126 0.73 -18.07 5.65
C THR A 126 -0.43 -18.72 6.38
N GLY A 127 -1.30 -17.89 6.99
CA GLY A 127 -2.46 -18.36 7.76
C GLY A 127 -3.45 -17.23 8.04
N PRO A 128 -4.09 -16.64 7.01
CA PRO A 128 -4.89 -15.44 7.16
C PRO A 128 -6.06 -15.64 8.12
N LEU A 129 -6.29 -14.66 9.01
CA LEU A 129 -7.33 -14.69 10.04
C LEU A 129 -8.67 -14.09 9.58
N SER A 130 -8.70 -13.45 8.43
CA SER A 130 -9.84 -12.68 7.92
C SER A 130 -10.11 -12.98 6.44
N VAL A 131 -11.31 -12.69 5.98
CA VAL A 131 -11.67 -12.77 4.55
C VAL A 131 -10.78 -11.86 3.70
N TYR A 132 -10.48 -10.66 4.18
CA TYR A 132 -9.55 -9.76 3.51
C TYR A 132 -8.18 -10.42 3.30
N GLY A 133 -7.56 -10.92 4.37
CA GLY A 133 -6.26 -11.59 4.29
C GLY A 133 -6.28 -12.80 3.36
N ALA A 134 -7.32 -13.66 3.47
CA ALA A 134 -7.49 -14.82 2.61
C ALA A 134 -7.66 -14.44 1.13
N SER A 135 -8.44 -13.40 0.84
CA SER A 135 -8.63 -12.92 -0.53
C SER A 135 -7.35 -12.36 -1.14
N LYS A 136 -6.55 -11.63 -0.35
CA LYS A 136 -5.24 -11.10 -0.80
C LYS A 136 -4.24 -12.24 -1.04
N LEU A 137 -4.17 -13.21 -0.13
CA LEU A 137 -3.32 -14.39 -0.30
C LEU A 137 -3.68 -15.19 -1.55
N ALA A 138 -4.97 -15.37 -1.83
CA ALA A 138 -5.41 -16.06 -3.04
C ALA A 138 -4.93 -15.32 -4.31
N GLY A 139 -4.91 -13.99 -4.31
CA GLY A 139 -4.34 -13.19 -5.37
C GLY A 139 -2.82 -13.35 -5.51
N ASP A 140 -2.08 -13.33 -4.39
CA ASP A 140 -0.63 -13.59 -4.37
C ASP A 140 -0.30 -14.94 -5.02
N LEU A 141 -1.01 -16.00 -4.60
CA LEU A 141 -0.80 -17.34 -5.12
C LEU A 141 -1.15 -17.47 -6.61
N ALA A 142 -2.21 -16.80 -7.06
CA ALA A 142 -2.59 -16.80 -8.47
C ALA A 142 -1.53 -16.10 -9.36
N ILE A 143 -0.98 -14.98 -8.90
CA ILE A 143 0.10 -14.28 -9.61
C ILE A 143 1.36 -15.16 -9.69
N GLN A 144 1.74 -15.80 -8.58
CA GLN A 144 2.89 -16.71 -8.55
C GLN A 144 2.68 -17.91 -9.49
N ALA A 145 1.49 -18.50 -9.48
CA ALA A 145 1.14 -19.64 -10.34
C ALA A 145 1.15 -19.29 -11.84
N ALA A 146 0.86 -18.03 -12.21
CA ALA A 146 0.94 -17.58 -13.59
C ALA A 146 2.38 -17.56 -14.14
N GLY A 147 3.41 -17.41 -13.29
CA GLY A 147 4.81 -17.62 -13.63
C GLY A 147 5.48 -16.51 -14.47
N GLY A 148 4.80 -15.41 -14.76
CA GLY A 148 5.37 -14.25 -15.46
C GLY A 148 6.31 -13.41 -14.56
N PRO A 149 7.04 -12.43 -15.13
CA PRO A 149 7.88 -11.51 -14.37
C PRO A 149 6.99 -10.64 -13.48
N HIS A 150 7.12 -10.80 -12.16
CA HIS A 150 6.26 -10.08 -11.21
C HIS A 150 6.99 -9.69 -9.93
N LEU A 151 6.44 -8.69 -9.25
CA LEU A 151 6.77 -8.29 -7.89
C LEU A 151 5.46 -8.19 -7.08
N ILE A 152 5.37 -8.93 -5.98
CA ILE A 152 4.29 -8.84 -5.01
C ILE A 152 4.85 -8.14 -3.77
N ALA A 153 4.52 -6.87 -3.59
CA ALA A 153 4.94 -6.08 -2.43
C ALA A 153 3.96 -6.27 -1.28
N ARG A 154 4.33 -7.07 -0.26
CA ARG A 154 3.58 -7.17 1.00
C ARG A 154 3.90 -5.96 1.86
N THR A 155 2.87 -5.24 2.27
CA THR A 155 2.99 -4.04 3.10
C THR A 155 2.10 -4.11 4.33
N SER A 156 2.28 -3.19 5.28
CA SER A 156 1.48 -3.12 6.50
C SER A 156 1.10 -1.68 6.86
N TRP A 157 -0.09 -1.50 7.45
CA TRP A 157 -0.55 -0.26 8.08
C TRP A 157 -0.35 0.99 7.20
N VAL A 158 -0.79 0.89 5.94
CA VAL A 158 -0.62 1.97 4.93
C VAL A 158 -1.44 3.20 5.29
N TYR A 159 -0.78 4.36 5.23
CA TYR A 159 -1.41 5.66 5.44
C TYR A 159 -0.75 6.75 4.60
N ASP A 160 -1.41 7.91 4.48
CA ASP A 160 -0.84 9.13 3.93
C ASP A 160 -1.51 10.39 4.53
N ALA A 161 -1.06 11.56 4.11
CA ALA A 161 -1.62 12.84 4.53
C ALA A 161 -3.06 13.08 4.02
N GLY A 162 -3.50 12.35 3.00
CA GLY A 162 -4.84 12.45 2.40
C GLY A 162 -5.72 11.24 2.68
N GLY A 163 -6.93 11.26 2.14
CA GLY A 163 -7.85 10.12 2.17
C GLY A 163 -8.35 9.72 3.56
N ALA A 164 -8.94 8.53 3.63
CA ALA A 164 -9.44 7.93 4.86
C ALA A 164 -8.43 6.87 5.35
N ASN A 165 -7.75 7.15 6.47
CA ASN A 165 -6.77 6.26 7.08
C ASN A 165 -6.65 6.52 8.59
N PHE A 166 -5.79 5.75 9.27
CA PHE A 166 -5.62 5.84 10.71
C PHE A 166 -5.10 7.22 11.15
N LEU A 167 -4.10 7.79 10.47
CA LEU A 167 -3.56 9.12 10.77
C LEU A 167 -4.66 10.19 10.77
N ARG A 168 -5.48 10.24 9.72
CA ARG A 168 -6.60 11.18 9.58
C ARG A 168 -7.67 10.97 10.64
N THR A 169 -7.94 9.72 10.97
CA THR A 169 -8.89 9.36 12.03
C THR A 169 -8.42 9.84 13.40
N ILE A 170 -7.15 9.57 13.76
CA ILE A 170 -6.58 10.04 15.03
C ILE A 170 -6.55 11.56 15.10
N MET A 171 -6.13 12.24 14.02
CA MET A 171 -6.10 13.69 13.96
C MET A 171 -7.49 14.30 14.23
N ARG A 172 -8.54 13.78 13.58
CA ARG A 172 -9.91 14.23 13.80
C ARG A 172 -10.37 13.97 15.23
N LEU A 173 -10.22 12.75 15.72
CA LEU A 173 -10.65 12.39 17.06
C LEU A 173 -9.88 13.14 18.16
N ALA A 174 -8.58 13.40 17.95
CA ALA A 174 -7.77 14.19 18.87
C ALA A 174 -8.21 15.66 18.95
N GLY A 175 -8.80 16.20 17.89
CA GLY A 175 -9.42 17.52 17.89
C GLY A 175 -10.79 17.57 18.61
N GLU A 176 -11.48 16.43 18.72
CA GLU A 176 -12.86 16.35 19.23
C GLU A 176 -12.96 15.81 20.67
N ARG A 177 -12.02 14.95 21.09
CA ARG A 177 -12.12 14.17 22.34
C ARG A 177 -10.96 14.43 23.28
N LYS A 178 -11.22 14.43 24.59
CA LYS A 178 -10.20 14.56 25.64
C LYS A 178 -9.38 13.28 25.82
N GLU A 179 -9.97 12.11 25.56
CA GLU A 179 -9.33 10.81 25.70
C GLU A 179 -9.52 9.99 24.40
N LEU A 180 -8.45 9.33 23.97
CA LEU A 180 -8.47 8.32 22.93
C LEU A 180 -8.05 6.97 23.51
N ARG A 181 -8.90 5.94 23.35
CA ARG A 181 -8.59 4.57 23.75
C ARG A 181 -8.14 3.78 22.52
N ILE A 182 -6.89 3.35 22.50
CA ILE A 182 -6.26 2.76 21.31
C ILE A 182 -5.60 1.42 21.66
N VAL A 183 -5.78 0.43 20.79
CA VAL A 183 -5.22 -0.92 20.94
C VAL A 183 -3.69 -0.88 21.03
N ALA A 184 -3.14 -1.59 22.04
CA ALA A 184 -1.70 -1.58 22.34
C ALA A 184 -1.02 -2.95 22.14
N ASP A 185 -1.76 -4.03 21.94
CA ASP A 185 -1.29 -5.41 21.83
C ASP A 185 -1.25 -5.93 20.37
N GLN A 186 -1.34 -5.04 19.40
CA GLN A 186 -1.04 -5.30 17.99
C GLN A 186 0.19 -4.50 17.59
N THR A 187 1.19 -5.17 17.03
CA THR A 187 2.49 -4.57 16.70
C THR A 187 2.78 -4.71 15.20
N GLY A 188 3.24 -3.61 14.60
CA GLY A 188 3.60 -3.53 13.19
C GLY A 188 4.41 -2.27 12.88
N ALA A 189 4.56 -1.94 11.61
CA ALA A 189 5.24 -0.73 11.15
C ALA A 189 4.28 0.13 10.31
N PRO A 190 3.84 1.29 10.81
CA PRO A 190 3.10 2.24 9.98
C PRO A 190 3.91 2.61 8.74
N THR A 191 3.31 2.47 7.55
CA THR A 191 4.02 2.67 6.29
C THR A 191 3.33 3.71 5.45
N THR A 192 4.03 4.78 5.08
CA THR A 192 3.44 5.82 4.25
C THR A 192 3.30 5.37 2.80
N ALA A 193 2.24 5.81 2.14
CA ALA A 193 2.09 5.60 0.70
C ALA A 193 3.28 6.17 -0.09
N ASN A 194 3.87 7.26 0.38
CA ASN A 194 5.06 7.86 -0.21
C ASN A 194 6.30 6.95 -0.09
N THR A 195 6.51 6.27 1.04
CA THR A 195 7.58 5.27 1.20
C THR A 195 7.44 4.13 0.19
N ILE A 196 6.21 3.61 0.03
CA ILE A 196 5.93 2.56 -0.95
C ILE A 196 6.16 3.07 -2.38
N ALA A 197 5.69 4.26 -2.67
CA ALA A 197 5.83 4.87 -3.99
C ALA A 197 7.30 5.16 -4.35
N ASP A 198 8.11 5.65 -3.41
CA ASP A 198 9.55 5.86 -3.62
C ASP A 198 10.26 4.54 -3.94
N ALA A 199 10.03 3.48 -3.15
CA ALA A 199 10.63 2.18 -3.41
C ALA A 199 10.29 1.63 -4.80
N VAL A 200 9.00 1.60 -5.13
CA VAL A 200 8.52 1.03 -6.40
C VAL A 200 8.95 1.88 -7.59
N SER A 201 8.87 3.22 -7.50
CA SER A 201 9.32 4.09 -8.58
C SER A 201 10.81 3.94 -8.86
N ARG A 202 11.66 3.82 -7.82
CA ARG A 202 13.10 3.55 -7.99
C ARG A 202 13.36 2.22 -8.67
N ILE A 203 12.68 1.14 -8.25
CA ILE A 203 12.79 -0.17 -8.90
C ILE A 203 12.46 -0.05 -10.39
N VAL A 204 11.36 0.64 -10.73
CA VAL A 204 10.90 0.80 -12.11
C VAL A 204 11.83 1.71 -12.92
N LEU A 205 12.12 2.91 -12.43
CA LEU A 205 12.84 3.94 -13.20
C LEU A 205 14.31 3.61 -13.38
N SER A 206 14.96 3.05 -12.34
CA SER A 206 16.37 2.66 -12.43
C SER A 206 16.60 1.44 -13.33
N ASN A 207 15.56 0.70 -13.70
CA ASN A 207 15.65 -0.53 -14.47
C ASN A 207 14.70 -0.54 -15.69
N ALA A 208 14.27 0.61 -16.17
CA ALA A 208 13.24 0.72 -17.20
C ALA A 208 13.53 -0.10 -18.48
N SER A 209 14.79 -0.22 -18.89
CA SER A 209 15.20 -1.00 -20.06
C SER A 209 15.28 -2.52 -19.84
N ASP A 210 15.36 -2.98 -18.60
CA ASP A 210 15.56 -4.41 -18.23
C ASP A 210 14.61 -4.86 -17.11
N LEU A 211 13.54 -4.13 -16.85
CA LEU A 211 12.64 -4.39 -15.73
C LEU A 211 12.04 -5.81 -15.76
N SER A 212 11.67 -6.29 -16.93
CA SER A 212 11.12 -7.64 -17.08
C SER A 212 12.14 -8.71 -16.68
N ALA A 213 13.40 -8.58 -17.10
CA ALA A 213 14.46 -9.51 -16.73
C ALA A 213 14.87 -9.36 -15.25
N LEU A 214 14.87 -8.15 -14.71
CA LEU A 214 15.07 -7.90 -13.28
C LEU A 214 14.01 -8.65 -12.46
N LEU A 215 12.72 -8.46 -12.77
CA LEU A 215 11.64 -9.08 -12.02
C LEU A 215 11.58 -10.61 -12.24
N ALA A 216 12.02 -11.11 -13.37
CA ALA A 216 12.16 -12.56 -13.57
C ALA A 216 13.25 -13.17 -12.66
N ARG A 217 14.33 -12.45 -12.40
CA ARG A 217 15.46 -12.92 -11.55
C ARG A 217 15.29 -12.64 -10.07
N HIS A 218 14.78 -11.46 -9.73
CA HIS A 218 14.76 -10.91 -8.37
C HIS A 218 13.35 -10.54 -7.86
N GLY A 219 12.33 -10.78 -8.67
CA GLY A 219 10.91 -10.55 -8.31
C GLY A 219 10.36 -11.58 -7.32
N GLY A 220 9.10 -11.91 -7.49
CA GLY A 220 8.35 -12.73 -6.54
C GLY A 220 7.82 -11.90 -5.38
N VAL A 221 7.69 -12.53 -4.21
CA VAL A 221 7.21 -11.84 -3.01
C VAL A 221 8.35 -11.07 -2.36
N VAL A 222 8.09 -9.82 -1.96
CA VAL A 222 9.00 -8.98 -1.18
C VAL A 222 8.19 -8.16 -0.16
N ASN A 223 8.66 -8.14 1.07
CA ASN A 223 8.09 -7.28 2.09
C ASN A 223 8.57 -5.83 1.91
N LEU A 224 7.63 -4.90 1.94
CA LEU A 224 7.87 -3.47 1.74
C LEU A 224 7.11 -2.67 2.80
N ALA A 225 7.80 -2.23 3.84
CA ALA A 225 7.26 -1.42 4.91
C ALA A 225 8.32 -0.42 5.40
N CYS A 226 7.93 0.53 6.25
CA CYS A 226 8.89 1.33 6.99
C CYS A 226 9.67 0.47 7.97
N ALA A 227 10.89 0.89 8.31
CA ALA A 227 11.71 0.23 9.32
C ALA A 227 11.23 0.55 10.74
N GLY A 228 11.55 -0.35 11.67
CA GLY A 228 11.13 -0.26 13.07
C GLY A 228 9.76 -0.88 13.33
N GLU A 229 9.28 -0.71 14.54
CA GLU A 229 7.99 -1.27 15.00
C GLU A 229 7.32 -0.37 16.03
N THR A 230 6.01 -0.46 16.14
CA THR A 230 5.21 0.17 17.17
C THR A 230 3.84 -0.53 17.30
N SER A 231 3.06 -0.19 18.34
CA SER A 231 1.65 -0.56 18.42
C SER A 231 0.76 0.53 17.80
N TRP A 232 -0.53 0.23 17.58
CA TRP A 232 -1.51 1.27 17.20
C TRP A 232 -1.56 2.39 18.23
N HIS A 233 -1.47 2.06 19.54
CA HIS A 233 -1.37 3.04 20.62
C HIS A 233 -0.11 3.90 20.47
N GLY A 234 1.06 3.28 20.27
CA GLY A 234 2.32 4.01 20.09
C GLY A 234 2.27 4.92 18.85
N PHE A 235 1.68 4.44 17.75
CA PHE A 235 1.48 5.24 16.54
C PHE A 235 0.53 6.43 16.79
N ALA A 236 -0.61 6.23 17.46
CA ALA A 236 -1.52 7.32 17.81
C ALA A 236 -0.85 8.35 18.75
N THR A 237 -0.08 7.90 19.72
CA THR A 237 0.68 8.77 20.62
C THR A 237 1.69 9.62 19.85
N ALA A 238 2.42 9.03 18.90
CA ALA A 238 3.36 9.75 18.06
C ALA A 238 2.66 10.76 17.12
N ILE A 239 1.49 10.42 16.58
CA ILE A 239 0.67 11.36 15.79
C ILE A 239 0.27 12.57 16.64
N VAL A 240 -0.29 12.35 17.83
CA VAL A 240 -0.74 13.42 18.72
C VAL A 240 0.43 14.30 19.15
N GLY A 241 1.55 13.70 19.57
CA GLY A 241 2.76 14.42 19.94
C GLY A 241 3.34 15.24 18.77
N GLY A 242 3.41 14.63 17.60
CA GLY A 242 3.91 15.28 16.39
C GLY A 242 3.02 16.43 15.90
N LEU A 243 1.71 16.36 16.04
CA LEU A 243 0.78 17.46 15.76
C LEU A 243 0.94 18.60 16.78
N LYS A 244 1.00 18.27 18.07
CA LYS A 244 1.21 19.28 19.13
C LYS A 244 2.53 20.04 18.94
N SER A 245 3.62 19.35 18.63
CA SER A 245 4.93 19.98 18.38
C SER A 245 4.94 20.94 17.18
N ARG A 246 4.01 20.78 16.25
CA ARG A 246 3.78 21.64 15.08
C ARG A 246 2.73 22.76 15.34
N GLY A 247 2.34 22.95 16.59
CA GLY A 247 1.41 24.02 16.98
C GLY A 247 -0.06 23.72 16.69
N VAL A 248 -0.41 22.48 16.31
CA VAL A 248 -1.82 22.11 16.10
C VAL A 248 -2.52 22.00 17.44
N ARG A 249 -3.61 22.76 17.62
CA ARG A 249 -4.43 22.71 18.83
C ARG A 249 -5.30 21.44 18.81
N LEU A 250 -5.18 20.65 19.85
CA LEU A 250 -5.93 19.41 20.02
C LEU A 250 -6.68 19.42 21.34
N ALA A 251 -7.88 18.82 21.37
CA ALA A 251 -8.65 18.63 22.60
C ALA A 251 -8.12 17.47 23.46
N VAL A 252 -7.38 16.52 22.82
CA VAL A 252 -6.91 15.32 23.48
C VAL A 252 -5.87 15.63 24.58
N GLU A 253 -6.17 15.11 25.78
CA GLU A 253 -5.31 15.17 26.95
C GLU A 253 -4.53 13.85 27.14
N THR A 254 -5.21 12.71 26.91
CA THR A 254 -4.67 11.37 27.11
C THR A 254 -4.91 10.44 25.92
N VAL A 255 -3.94 9.57 25.65
CA VAL A 255 -4.09 8.41 24.76
C VAL A 255 -3.91 7.17 25.62
N THR A 256 -5.00 6.46 25.87
CA THR A 256 -5.06 5.33 26.81
C THR A 256 -4.90 4.00 26.05
N PRO A 257 -3.92 3.14 26.44
CA PRO A 257 -3.78 1.82 25.85
C PRO A 257 -4.92 0.90 26.28
N VAL A 258 -5.42 0.10 25.32
CA VAL A 258 -6.41 -0.97 25.58
C VAL A 258 -5.97 -2.25 24.90
N ALA A 259 -6.48 -3.40 25.39
CA ALA A 259 -6.26 -4.67 24.71
C ALA A 259 -7.20 -4.83 23.52
N THR A 260 -6.82 -5.67 22.56
CA THR A 260 -7.67 -6.05 21.41
C THR A 260 -9.01 -6.64 21.89
N ALA A 261 -9.00 -7.39 23.00
CA ALA A 261 -10.21 -7.97 23.59
C ALA A 261 -11.24 -6.92 24.04
N ASP A 262 -10.78 -5.71 24.43
CA ASP A 262 -11.62 -4.59 24.84
C ASP A 262 -12.12 -3.74 23.66
N PHE A 263 -11.66 -4.03 22.45
CA PHE A 263 -12.03 -3.33 21.23
C PHE A 263 -12.44 -4.32 20.12
N PRO A 264 -13.59 -4.99 20.27
CA PRO A 264 -14.02 -6.00 19.32
C PRO A 264 -14.27 -5.40 17.94
N THR A 265 -13.77 -6.11 16.93
CA THR A 265 -13.95 -5.79 15.51
C THR A 265 -14.48 -7.01 14.80
N LYS A 266 -15.17 -6.83 13.66
CA LYS A 266 -15.78 -7.94 12.93
C LYS A 266 -14.72 -8.91 12.37
N ALA A 267 -13.71 -8.37 11.72
CA ALA A 267 -12.57 -9.14 11.24
C ALA A 267 -11.52 -9.31 12.36
N ARG A 268 -10.97 -10.50 12.49
CA ARG A 268 -9.79 -10.71 13.34
C ARG A 268 -8.58 -10.01 12.74
N ARG A 269 -7.85 -9.30 13.58
CA ARG A 269 -6.61 -8.63 13.19
C ARG A 269 -5.41 -9.38 13.73
N PRO A 270 -4.29 -9.45 12.96
CA PRO A 270 -3.06 -10.07 13.45
C PRO A 270 -2.48 -9.28 14.62
N GLY A 271 -2.01 -9.98 15.68
CA GLY A 271 -1.28 -9.37 16.78
C GLY A 271 0.13 -8.94 16.36
N ASN A 272 0.72 -9.69 15.42
CA ASN A 272 2.05 -9.42 14.87
C ASN A 272 1.96 -9.14 13.36
N SER A 273 2.18 -7.90 12.99
CA SER A 273 2.22 -7.37 11.62
C SER A 273 3.63 -6.93 11.20
N ARG A 274 4.67 -7.32 11.94
CA ARG A 274 6.06 -6.98 11.60
C ARG A 274 6.49 -7.73 10.35
N LEU A 275 7.16 -7.03 9.44
CA LEU A 275 7.70 -7.58 8.21
C LEU A 275 9.23 -7.52 8.21
N ASP A 276 9.89 -8.62 7.87
CA ASP A 276 11.33 -8.64 7.63
C ASP A 276 11.63 -7.96 6.29
N LEU A 277 12.56 -7.02 6.29
CA LEU A 277 12.87 -6.17 5.13
C LEU A 277 14.21 -6.53 4.48
N SER A 278 14.82 -7.66 4.85
CA SER A 278 16.12 -8.08 4.36
C SER A 278 16.13 -8.29 2.85
N GLN A 279 15.12 -8.97 2.33
CA GLN A 279 15.01 -9.27 0.90
C GLN A 279 14.84 -8.01 0.02
N LEU A 280 14.15 -6.99 0.53
CA LEU A 280 14.03 -5.71 -0.18
C LEU A 280 15.41 -5.05 -0.36
N ARG A 281 16.22 -5.08 0.68
CA ARG A 281 17.60 -4.54 0.66
C ARG A 281 18.52 -5.38 -0.22
N GLU A 282 18.49 -6.70 -0.07
CA GLU A 282 19.36 -7.62 -0.81
C GLU A 282 19.07 -7.64 -2.30
N ARG A 283 17.78 -7.65 -2.70
CA ARG A 283 17.37 -7.77 -4.10
C ARG A 283 17.39 -6.46 -4.86
N PHE A 284 17.06 -5.34 -4.19
CA PHE A 284 16.85 -4.04 -4.84
C PHE A 284 17.74 -2.92 -4.30
N GLY A 285 18.62 -3.20 -3.31
CA GLY A 285 19.55 -2.21 -2.77
C GLY A 285 18.87 -1.04 -2.05
N TRP A 286 17.58 -1.16 -1.69
CA TRP A 286 16.82 -0.08 -1.09
C TRP A 286 16.54 -0.32 0.40
N THR A 287 16.77 0.71 1.21
CA THR A 287 16.52 0.68 2.66
C THR A 287 15.41 1.67 2.99
N PRO A 288 14.31 1.21 3.59
CA PRO A 288 13.20 2.09 3.96
C PRO A 288 13.59 3.04 5.10
N PRO A 289 12.97 4.23 5.17
CA PRO A 289 13.07 5.10 6.33
C PRO A 289 12.45 4.42 7.57
N THR A 290 12.77 4.94 8.76
CA THR A 290 12.03 4.55 9.96
C THR A 290 10.59 5.04 9.86
N TRP A 291 9.66 4.36 10.54
CA TRP A 291 8.27 4.80 10.56
C TRP A 291 8.12 6.19 11.22
N GLN A 292 9.01 6.55 12.14
CA GLN A 292 9.03 7.86 12.80
C GLN A 292 9.41 8.98 11.82
N ASP A 293 10.45 8.76 11.02
CA ASP A 293 10.89 9.74 10.01
C ASP A 293 9.82 9.91 8.93
N ALA A 294 9.23 8.80 8.48
CA ALA A 294 8.13 8.81 7.52
C ALA A 294 6.90 9.55 8.07
N LEU A 295 6.54 9.31 9.34
CA LEU A 295 5.45 10.02 10.01
C LEU A 295 5.74 11.53 10.12
N SER A 296 6.95 11.91 10.49
CA SER A 296 7.34 13.33 10.58
C SER A 296 7.12 14.04 9.26
N THR A 297 7.57 13.44 8.15
CA THR A 297 7.37 13.98 6.79
C THR A 297 5.90 14.14 6.43
N GLU A 298 5.06 13.14 6.77
CA GLU A 298 3.62 13.22 6.50
C GLU A 298 2.93 14.31 7.33
N LEU A 299 3.33 14.48 8.60
CA LEU A 299 2.78 15.52 9.46
C LEU A 299 3.19 16.92 8.96
N ASP A 300 4.41 17.12 8.46
CA ASP A 300 4.83 18.37 7.84
C ASP A 300 3.97 18.71 6.61
N SER A 301 3.73 17.72 5.75
CA SER A 301 2.87 17.84 4.57
C SER A 301 1.43 18.21 4.95
N LEU A 302 0.90 17.60 6.03
CA LEU A 302 -0.45 17.90 6.53
C LEU A 302 -0.59 19.33 7.02
N VAL A 303 0.34 19.81 7.85
CA VAL A 303 0.30 21.15 8.43
C VAL A 303 0.46 22.21 7.34
N THR A 304 1.35 21.99 6.38
CA THR A 304 1.54 22.90 5.23
C THR A 304 0.25 23.03 4.41
N ARG A 305 -0.39 21.93 4.05
CA ARG A 305 -1.67 21.94 3.30
C ARG A 305 -2.80 22.62 4.05
N GLN A 306 -2.85 22.50 5.38
CA GLN A 306 -3.86 23.21 6.19
C GLN A 306 -3.58 24.71 6.25
N GLY A 307 -2.32 25.13 6.33
CA GLY A 307 -1.93 26.53 6.26
C GLY A 307 -2.31 27.18 4.92
N GLU A 308 -2.12 26.47 3.80
CA GLU A 308 -2.50 26.94 2.46
C GLU A 308 -4.03 27.04 2.29
N GLN A 309 -4.81 26.14 2.91
CA GLN A 309 -6.29 26.18 2.87
C GLN A 309 -6.88 27.23 3.84
N ALA A 310 -6.12 27.63 4.86
CA ALA A 310 -6.53 28.65 5.83
C ALA A 310 -6.20 30.09 5.38
N VAL A 311 -5.58 30.30 4.21
CA VAL A 311 -5.38 31.63 3.58
C VAL A 311 -6.39 31.82 2.46
N PRO A 312 -7.63 32.26 2.76
CA PRO A 312 -8.54 32.75 1.72
C PRO A 312 -8.03 34.12 1.30
N ALA A 313 -7.71 34.28 0.01
CA ALA A 313 -7.82 35.51 -0.75
C ALA A 313 -7.72 36.83 0.05
N MET A 314 -6.53 37.20 0.50
CA MET A 314 -6.15 38.60 0.72
C MET A 314 -5.17 39.02 -0.38
N ARG A 315 -5.66 39.04 -1.62
CA ARG A 315 -5.05 39.77 -2.74
C ARG A 315 -6.18 40.19 -3.66
N ALA A 316 -6.73 41.34 -3.38
CA ALA A 316 -7.38 42.24 -4.33
C ALA A 316 -6.72 43.59 -4.20
#